data_8ad9812a7fc4c4a59fe674f4a1601837
#
_entry.id   8ad9812a7fc4c4a59fe674f4a1601837
#
_cell.length_a   1.000
_cell.length_b   1.000
_cell.length_c   1.000
_cell.angle_alpha   90.00
_cell.angle_beta   90.00
_cell.angle_gamma   90.00
#
_symmetry.space_group_name_H-M   'P 1'
#
loop_
_entity.id
_entity.type
_entity.pdbx_description
1 polymer ?
#
loop_
_entity_poly.entity_id
_entity_poly.type
_entity_poly.pdbx_seq_one_letter_code
_entity_poly.pdbx_strand_id
1 'polypeptide(L)'
;RYGIASMAHTQTQAMVMGADEFAAENIETNNSNVETAYTAYYNVINAVNTFLVHINKNIPGLSEEKRTEMIAEARCQRALAYLTLLKCFGEYWKQDSPYGVCIFQDELVRDNQPRKRSSVAETYKLISDDLDYAIAHCEQQPADHYHMSSVFAKALKAKMYMAQDNYAEAARLAEEVISEAEAAGYGLESDYAKIFDEQFNSQEMLFAPYTANPSELMDSNWYMFSPGSLLKKVADDLVPDDETGGDIVIPNPGDGGDVVVPDPDGSSDGSASGDGGVVIPGGDGGVVIPGGDGGVVIPGGDGSDFPFFPGDEDVASYDKLYTWAYKGDAMNGIGKYNKLTPEMFYADSYYFMRLAEVYYIAAEAEARQGQYAKARTLLATVIERAGYTEDDVNAIADSDLLGEILKHKLCDMSNENLEEWFDLCRYNRKGGFESWTEDEKAELPSFRRYLLPIPKASMGANSLLVQNPEYVNQ
;
A
#
# COMPACT_ATOMS: atom_id res chain seq x y z
N ARG A 1 -6.55 -2.44 5.91
CA ARG A 1 -5.40 -1.88 5.18
C ARG A 1 -4.63 -0.89 6.07
N TYR A 2 -5.25 0.18 6.54
CA TYR A 2 -4.60 1.21 7.36
C TYR A 2 -3.95 0.69 8.62
N GLY A 3 -4.67 -0.16 9.34
CA GLY A 3 -4.15 -0.72 10.56
C GLY A 3 -2.82 -1.46 10.35
N ILE A 4 -2.69 -2.23 9.28
CA ILE A 4 -1.45 -2.98 8.99
C ILE A 4 -0.32 -2.02 8.63
N ALA A 5 -0.59 -0.98 7.84
CA ALA A 5 0.41 0.04 7.55
C ALA A 5 0.85 0.79 8.82
N SER A 6 -0.08 1.07 9.74
CA SER A 6 0.27 1.62 11.05
C SER A 6 1.18 0.70 11.87
N MET A 7 1.03 -0.63 11.77
CA MET A 7 1.96 -1.59 12.40
C MET A 7 3.38 -1.45 11.87
N ALA A 8 3.54 -1.08 10.61
CA ALA A 8 4.84 -0.82 10.00
C ALA A 8 5.42 0.56 10.34
N HIS A 9 4.72 1.38 11.09
CA HIS A 9 5.08 2.77 11.36
C HIS A 9 5.36 3.60 10.09
N THR A 10 4.79 3.20 8.96
CA THR A 10 4.97 3.86 7.66
C THR A 10 3.89 4.89 7.37
N GLN A 11 2.87 4.98 8.23
CA GLN A 11 1.79 5.97 8.17
C GLN A 11 1.65 6.77 9.44
N THR A 12 0.90 7.89 9.38
CA THR A 12 0.48 8.56 10.60
C THR A 12 -0.45 7.70 11.42
N GLN A 13 -0.23 7.79 12.68
CA GLN A 13 -1.11 7.26 13.71
C GLN A 13 -2.40 8.08 13.83
N ALA A 14 -2.46 9.24 13.20
CA ALA A 14 -3.19 10.35 13.79
C ALA A 14 -4.69 10.28 13.68
N MET A 15 -5.30 9.56 12.71
CA MET A 15 -6.70 9.89 12.47
C MET A 15 -7.61 8.73 12.06
N VAL A 16 -7.12 7.52 12.02
CA VAL A 16 -8.00 6.36 11.83
C VAL A 16 -8.39 5.82 13.19
N MET A 17 -9.67 5.87 13.53
CA MET A 17 -10.18 5.25 14.75
C MET A 17 -9.76 3.78 14.80
N GLY A 18 -9.05 3.39 15.86
CA GLY A 18 -8.49 2.04 16.03
C GLY A 18 -7.08 1.84 15.45
N ALA A 19 -6.44 2.85 14.85
CA ALA A 19 -5.07 2.77 14.37
C ALA A 19 -4.06 2.63 15.53
N ASP A 20 -4.33 3.20 16.69
CA ASP A 20 -3.45 3.13 17.86
C ASP A 20 -3.20 1.70 18.33
N GLU A 21 -4.20 0.81 18.24
CA GLU A 21 -4.04 -0.60 18.58
C GLU A 21 -3.03 -1.29 17.65
N PHE A 22 -3.04 -0.93 16.35
CA PHE A 22 -2.12 -1.48 15.36
C PHE A 22 -0.70 -0.95 15.56
N ALA A 23 -0.54 0.34 15.74
CA ALA A 23 0.76 0.94 15.98
C ALA A 23 1.40 0.44 17.29
N ALA A 24 0.59 0.24 18.33
CA ALA A 24 1.03 -0.33 19.61
C ALA A 24 1.19 -1.87 19.56
N GLU A 25 0.92 -2.52 18.43
CA GLU A 25 0.89 -4.00 18.28
C GLU A 25 0.02 -4.69 19.35
N ASN A 26 -1.05 -4.03 19.78
CA ASN A 26 -1.95 -4.51 20.82
C ASN A 26 -3.38 -4.73 20.29
N ILE A 27 -3.49 -5.36 19.14
CA ILE A 27 -4.77 -5.61 18.45
C ILE A 27 -5.57 -6.64 19.22
N GLU A 28 -6.80 -6.29 19.58
CA GLU A 28 -7.72 -7.19 20.25
C GLU A 28 -8.51 -8.04 19.26
N THR A 29 -8.99 -9.20 19.73
CA THR A 29 -9.76 -10.16 18.91
C THR A 29 -11.15 -9.65 18.50
N ASN A 30 -11.64 -8.57 19.10
CA ASN A 30 -12.89 -7.88 18.78
C ASN A 30 -12.70 -6.60 17.95
N ASN A 31 -11.50 -6.34 17.45
CA ASN A 31 -11.24 -5.18 16.59
C ASN A 31 -12.07 -5.25 15.31
N SER A 32 -12.88 -4.21 15.06
CA SER A 32 -13.83 -4.18 13.94
C SER A 32 -13.14 -4.13 12.56
N ASN A 33 -11.97 -3.49 12.46
CA ASN A 33 -11.22 -3.42 11.20
C ASN A 33 -10.68 -4.80 10.82
N VAL A 34 -10.21 -5.56 11.81
CA VAL A 34 -9.75 -6.94 11.61
C VAL A 34 -10.90 -7.85 11.18
N GLU A 35 -12.06 -7.72 11.82
CA GLU A 35 -13.25 -8.48 11.44
C GLU A 35 -13.73 -8.13 10.03
N THR A 36 -13.77 -6.85 9.70
CA THR A 36 -14.15 -6.37 8.37
C THR A 36 -13.20 -6.92 7.30
N ALA A 37 -11.89 -6.84 7.51
CA ALA A 37 -10.90 -7.38 6.58
C ALA A 37 -11.04 -8.90 6.39
N TYR A 38 -11.14 -9.64 7.48
CA TYR A 38 -11.30 -11.09 7.45
C TYR A 38 -12.56 -11.51 6.67
N THR A 39 -13.68 -10.88 6.98
CA THR A 39 -14.97 -11.18 6.35
C THR A 39 -14.98 -10.77 4.87
N ALA A 40 -14.40 -9.61 4.53
CA ALA A 40 -14.37 -9.13 3.15
C ALA A 40 -13.64 -10.11 2.22
N TYR A 41 -12.48 -10.63 2.62
CA TYR A 41 -11.76 -11.60 1.80
C TYR A 41 -12.51 -12.93 1.65
N TYR A 42 -13.17 -13.42 2.70
CA TYR A 42 -14.03 -14.61 2.58
C TYR A 42 -15.27 -14.37 1.72
N ASN A 43 -15.81 -13.14 1.69
CA ASN A 43 -16.88 -12.78 0.78
C ASN A 43 -16.42 -12.82 -0.67
N VAL A 44 -15.22 -12.32 -0.97
CA VAL A 44 -14.61 -12.43 -2.32
C VAL A 44 -14.45 -13.91 -2.71
N ILE A 45 -13.91 -14.74 -1.82
CA ILE A 45 -13.75 -16.19 -2.05
C ILE A 45 -15.10 -16.85 -2.35
N ASN A 46 -16.14 -16.52 -1.58
CA ASN A 46 -17.48 -17.07 -1.80
C ASN A 46 -18.07 -16.61 -3.14
N ALA A 47 -17.92 -15.33 -3.49
CA ALA A 47 -18.37 -14.82 -4.78
C ALA A 47 -17.69 -15.55 -5.95
N VAL A 48 -16.37 -15.74 -5.86
CA VAL A 48 -15.60 -16.50 -6.86
C VAL A 48 -16.06 -17.95 -6.92
N ASN A 49 -16.21 -18.63 -5.80
CA ASN A 49 -16.68 -20.03 -5.79
C ASN A 49 -18.08 -20.16 -6.39
N THR A 50 -18.99 -19.27 -6.03
CA THR A 50 -20.33 -19.20 -6.62
C THR A 50 -20.26 -19.01 -8.14
N PHE A 51 -19.42 -18.07 -8.59
CA PHE A 51 -19.19 -17.85 -10.01
C PHE A 51 -18.65 -19.12 -10.69
N LEU A 52 -17.63 -19.77 -10.15
CA LEU A 52 -17.02 -21.00 -10.70
C LEU A 52 -18.01 -22.16 -10.81
N VAL A 53 -18.93 -22.31 -9.86
CA VAL A 53 -20.01 -23.31 -9.93
C VAL A 53 -20.98 -22.99 -11.06
N HIS A 54 -21.32 -21.71 -11.25
CA HIS A 54 -22.34 -21.30 -12.22
C HIS A 54 -21.81 -21.18 -13.64
N ILE A 55 -20.56 -20.72 -13.84
CA ILE A 55 -19.95 -20.57 -15.17
C ILE A 55 -19.80 -21.91 -15.91
N ASN A 56 -19.70 -23.01 -15.17
CA ASN A 56 -19.62 -24.36 -15.72
C ASN A 56 -20.98 -24.90 -16.23
N LYS A 57 -22.08 -24.19 -15.94
CA LYS A 57 -23.39 -24.53 -16.53
C LYS A 57 -23.41 -24.11 -18.01
N ASN A 58 -24.28 -24.74 -18.79
CA ASN A 58 -24.44 -24.35 -20.19
C ASN A 58 -25.02 -22.94 -20.26
N ILE A 59 -24.24 -21.97 -20.73
CA ILE A 59 -24.63 -20.56 -20.92
C ILE A 59 -24.70 -20.32 -22.41
N PRO A 60 -25.92 -20.09 -22.99
CA PRO A 60 -26.06 -19.83 -24.42
C PRO A 60 -25.25 -18.62 -24.87
N GLY A 61 -24.49 -18.76 -25.95
CA GLY A 61 -23.67 -17.68 -26.51
C GLY A 61 -22.30 -17.47 -25.88
N LEU A 62 -21.96 -18.15 -24.79
CA LEU A 62 -20.62 -18.11 -24.20
C LEU A 62 -19.70 -19.12 -24.89
N SER A 63 -18.63 -18.66 -25.55
CA SER A 63 -17.60 -19.53 -26.11
C SER A 63 -16.77 -20.21 -25.03
N GLU A 64 -16.19 -21.37 -25.34
CA GLU A 64 -15.30 -22.09 -24.38
C GLU A 64 -14.02 -21.29 -24.10
N GLU A 65 -13.53 -20.54 -25.07
CA GLU A 65 -12.37 -19.66 -24.89
C GLU A 65 -12.67 -18.57 -23.85
N LYS A 66 -13.77 -17.81 -24.04
CA LYS A 66 -14.16 -16.76 -23.08
C LYS A 66 -14.54 -17.34 -21.72
N ARG A 67 -15.12 -18.53 -21.68
CA ARG A 67 -15.37 -19.27 -20.44
C ARG A 67 -14.07 -19.55 -19.69
N THR A 68 -13.07 -20.06 -20.39
CA THR A 68 -11.76 -20.41 -19.82
C THR A 68 -11.05 -19.18 -19.27
N GLU A 69 -11.05 -18.08 -20.01
CA GLU A 69 -10.51 -16.80 -19.58
C GLU A 69 -11.19 -16.28 -18.30
N MET A 70 -12.52 -16.24 -18.29
CA MET A 70 -13.28 -15.80 -17.10
C MET A 70 -13.04 -16.70 -15.87
N ILE A 71 -12.84 -18.00 -16.06
CA ILE A 71 -12.46 -18.93 -14.98
C ILE A 71 -11.05 -18.59 -14.49
N ALA A 72 -10.13 -18.25 -15.41
CA ALA A 72 -8.76 -17.95 -15.07
C ALA A 72 -8.66 -16.67 -14.21
N GLU A 73 -9.34 -15.60 -14.61
CA GLU A 73 -9.43 -14.38 -13.82
C GLU A 73 -10.05 -14.63 -12.44
N ALA A 74 -11.15 -15.37 -12.37
CA ALA A 74 -11.82 -15.70 -11.12
C ALA A 74 -10.90 -16.51 -10.18
N ARG A 75 -10.13 -17.46 -10.70
CA ARG A 75 -9.15 -18.23 -9.92
C ARG A 75 -8.00 -17.35 -9.45
N CYS A 76 -7.51 -16.43 -10.30
CA CYS A 76 -6.49 -15.46 -9.90
C CYS A 76 -6.97 -14.58 -8.74
N GLN A 77 -8.21 -14.09 -8.81
CA GLN A 77 -8.83 -13.33 -7.74
C GLN A 77 -8.95 -14.12 -6.42
N ARG A 78 -9.29 -15.42 -6.51
CA ARG A 78 -9.35 -16.30 -5.35
C ARG A 78 -7.96 -16.53 -4.75
N ALA A 79 -6.94 -16.71 -5.58
CA ALA A 79 -5.56 -16.83 -5.15
C ALA A 79 -5.07 -15.58 -4.42
N LEU A 80 -5.35 -14.38 -4.94
CA LEU A 80 -5.05 -13.11 -4.29
C LEU A 80 -5.72 -13.01 -2.91
N ALA A 81 -7.01 -13.36 -2.82
CA ALA A 81 -7.75 -13.30 -1.57
C ALA A 81 -7.19 -14.30 -0.53
N TYR A 82 -6.87 -15.53 -0.94
CA TYR A 82 -6.27 -16.51 -0.03
C TYR A 82 -4.85 -16.17 0.39
N LEU A 83 -4.04 -15.61 -0.52
CA LEU A 83 -2.68 -15.19 -0.18
C LEU A 83 -2.72 -14.06 0.87
N THR A 84 -3.59 -13.09 0.69
CA THR A 84 -3.75 -11.99 1.66
C THR A 84 -4.27 -12.52 3.00
N LEU A 85 -5.30 -13.38 3.01
CA LEU A 85 -5.78 -14.02 4.24
C LEU A 85 -4.68 -14.80 4.95
N LEU A 86 -3.90 -15.59 4.20
CA LEU A 86 -2.81 -16.38 4.77
C LEU A 86 -1.73 -15.48 5.38
N LYS A 87 -1.32 -14.42 4.70
CA LYS A 87 -0.32 -13.46 5.20
C LYS A 87 -0.80 -12.71 6.44
N CYS A 88 -2.08 -12.34 6.50
CA CYS A 88 -2.65 -11.63 7.65
C CYS A 88 -2.95 -12.54 8.85
N PHE A 89 -3.43 -13.76 8.61
CA PHE A 89 -4.06 -14.58 9.66
C PHE A 89 -3.44 -15.97 9.83
N GLY A 90 -2.46 -16.35 9.01
CA GLY A 90 -1.80 -17.65 9.07
C GLY A 90 -0.29 -17.55 9.23
N GLU A 91 0.34 -18.56 9.82
CA GLU A 91 1.80 -18.62 9.97
C GLU A 91 2.50 -18.85 8.62
N TYR A 92 2.26 -17.96 7.65
CA TYR A 92 2.62 -18.08 6.23
C TYR A 92 4.09 -18.43 5.96
N TRP A 93 5.00 -18.09 6.87
CA TRP A 93 6.44 -18.37 6.76
C TRP A 93 6.83 -19.79 7.25
N LYS A 94 5.88 -20.55 7.82
CA LYS A 94 6.11 -21.90 8.33
C LYS A 94 5.32 -22.91 7.51
N GLN A 95 5.97 -23.55 6.56
CA GLN A 95 5.31 -24.49 5.64
C GLN A 95 4.63 -25.69 6.32
N ASP A 96 5.17 -26.14 7.45
CA ASP A 96 4.66 -27.25 8.25
C ASP A 96 3.61 -26.85 9.29
N SER A 97 3.28 -25.57 9.38
CA SER A 97 2.31 -25.08 10.37
C SER A 97 0.89 -25.55 10.06
N PRO A 98 0.11 -25.96 11.09
CA PRO A 98 -1.31 -26.21 10.96
C PRO A 98 -2.16 -24.92 10.94
N TYR A 99 -1.55 -23.76 11.16
CA TYR A 99 -2.21 -22.46 11.26
C TYR A 99 -2.24 -21.74 9.91
N GLY A 100 -2.77 -22.41 8.86
CA GLY A 100 -3.15 -21.75 7.61
C GLY A 100 -4.51 -21.05 7.74
N VAL A 101 -5.38 -21.14 6.74
CA VAL A 101 -6.72 -20.55 6.75
C VAL A 101 -7.81 -21.58 6.44
N CYS A 102 -9.08 -21.25 6.62
CA CYS A 102 -10.15 -22.15 6.19
C CYS A 102 -10.26 -22.14 4.66
N ILE A 103 -10.12 -23.29 4.02
CA ILE A 103 -10.25 -23.43 2.58
C ILE A 103 -11.68 -23.79 2.22
N PHE A 104 -12.30 -22.96 1.35
CA PHE A 104 -13.59 -23.19 0.72
C PHE A 104 -13.39 -23.19 -0.80
N GLN A 105 -13.84 -24.23 -1.46
CA GLN A 105 -13.77 -24.38 -2.93
C GLN A 105 -15.17 -24.49 -3.57
N ASP A 106 -16.20 -24.64 -2.75
CA ASP A 106 -17.60 -24.68 -3.15
C ASP A 106 -18.33 -23.43 -2.65
N GLU A 107 -19.56 -23.22 -3.13
CA GLU A 107 -20.44 -22.20 -2.58
C GLU A 107 -20.62 -22.36 -1.07
N LEU A 108 -20.53 -21.27 -0.33
CA LEU A 108 -20.78 -21.29 1.10
C LEU A 108 -22.28 -21.42 1.36
N VAL A 109 -22.67 -22.54 1.94
CA VAL A 109 -24.01 -22.79 2.46
C VAL A 109 -23.90 -23.00 3.97
N ARG A 110 -25.02 -22.82 4.68
CA ARG A 110 -25.07 -22.91 6.14
C ARG A 110 -24.40 -24.18 6.70
N ASP A 111 -24.57 -25.31 6.00
CA ASP A 111 -24.15 -26.61 6.49
C ASP A 111 -22.65 -26.88 6.28
N ASN A 112 -21.95 -26.12 5.40
CA ASN A 112 -20.52 -26.28 5.13
C ASN A 112 -19.65 -25.17 5.75
N GLN A 113 -20.23 -24.19 6.43
CA GLN A 113 -19.50 -23.07 7.04
C GLN A 113 -18.60 -23.46 8.22
N PRO A 114 -19.02 -24.32 9.19
CA PRO A 114 -18.12 -24.74 10.25
C PRO A 114 -16.98 -25.59 9.68
N ARG A 115 -15.77 -25.04 9.63
CA ARG A 115 -14.59 -25.66 9.04
C ARG A 115 -13.34 -25.36 9.84
N LYS A 116 -12.49 -26.36 9.98
CA LYS A 116 -11.16 -26.19 10.58
C LYS A 116 -10.28 -25.39 9.65
N ARG A 117 -9.28 -24.75 10.22
CA ARG A 117 -8.15 -24.23 9.44
C ARG A 117 -7.44 -25.37 8.72
N SER A 118 -7.07 -25.14 7.48
CA SER A 118 -6.15 -25.98 6.73
C SER A 118 -4.71 -25.66 7.15
N SER A 119 -3.77 -26.53 6.84
CA SER A 119 -2.36 -26.20 7.02
C SER A 119 -1.89 -25.09 6.07
N VAL A 120 -0.76 -24.50 6.41
CA VAL A 120 -0.10 -23.51 5.54
C VAL A 120 0.23 -24.12 4.18
N ALA A 121 0.77 -25.36 4.16
CA ALA A 121 1.09 -26.06 2.92
C ALA A 121 -0.15 -26.31 2.03
N GLU A 122 -1.28 -26.74 2.61
CA GLU A 122 -2.54 -26.92 1.87
C GLU A 122 -3.06 -25.60 1.31
N THR A 123 -2.91 -24.51 2.07
CA THR A 123 -3.32 -23.17 1.62
C THR A 123 -2.46 -22.70 0.44
N TYR A 124 -1.14 -22.84 0.54
CA TYR A 124 -0.25 -22.51 -0.57
C TYR A 124 -0.47 -23.36 -1.80
N LYS A 125 -0.78 -24.66 -1.61
CA LYS A 125 -1.10 -25.53 -2.74
C LYS A 125 -2.30 -25.02 -3.52
N LEU A 126 -3.38 -24.64 -2.85
CA LEU A 126 -4.57 -24.05 -3.51
C LEU A 126 -4.22 -22.76 -4.24
N ILE A 127 -3.49 -21.86 -3.58
CA ILE A 127 -3.05 -20.59 -4.19
C ILE A 127 -2.22 -20.86 -5.44
N SER A 128 -1.25 -21.78 -5.37
CA SER A 128 -0.40 -22.13 -6.49
C SER A 128 -1.18 -22.76 -7.64
N ASP A 129 -2.09 -23.70 -7.36
CA ASP A 129 -2.93 -24.36 -8.38
C ASP A 129 -3.83 -23.32 -9.10
N ASP A 130 -4.34 -22.32 -8.40
CA ASP A 130 -5.14 -21.25 -8.99
C ASP A 130 -4.29 -20.29 -9.82
N LEU A 131 -3.09 -19.93 -9.35
CA LEU A 131 -2.18 -19.07 -10.11
C LEU A 131 -1.62 -19.79 -11.34
N ASP A 132 -1.31 -21.09 -11.27
CA ASP A 132 -0.86 -21.87 -12.43
C ASP A 132 -1.92 -21.88 -13.53
N TYR A 133 -3.18 -22.03 -13.15
CA TYR A 133 -4.28 -21.98 -14.10
C TYR A 133 -4.41 -20.57 -14.70
N ALA A 134 -4.30 -19.51 -13.88
CA ALA A 134 -4.37 -18.13 -14.34
C ALA A 134 -3.21 -17.80 -15.30
N ILE A 135 -1.99 -18.19 -14.98
CA ILE A 135 -0.80 -18.01 -15.84
C ILE A 135 -1.02 -18.67 -17.22
N ALA A 136 -1.66 -19.84 -17.24
CA ALA A 136 -1.86 -20.59 -18.47
C ALA A 136 -3.03 -20.06 -19.35
N HIS A 137 -3.99 -19.34 -18.78
CA HIS A 137 -5.27 -19.06 -19.44
C HIS A 137 -5.76 -17.61 -19.36
N CYS A 138 -5.17 -16.74 -18.54
CA CYS A 138 -5.43 -15.30 -18.64
C CYS A 138 -4.73 -14.73 -19.87
N GLU A 139 -5.29 -13.66 -20.44
CA GLU A 139 -4.60 -12.88 -21.45
C GLU A 139 -3.27 -12.34 -20.93
N GLN A 140 -2.27 -12.25 -21.78
CA GLN A 140 -0.98 -11.66 -21.40
C GLN A 140 -1.08 -10.13 -21.31
N GLN A 141 -1.75 -9.55 -22.29
CA GLN A 141 -2.02 -8.11 -22.39
C GLN A 141 -3.53 -7.89 -22.49
N PRO A 142 -4.22 -7.71 -21.36
CA PRO A 142 -5.64 -7.38 -21.37
C PRO A 142 -5.87 -5.98 -21.95
N ALA A 143 -7.10 -5.70 -22.33
CA ALA A 143 -7.48 -4.40 -22.88
C ALA A 143 -7.31 -3.25 -21.88
N ASP A 144 -7.21 -3.57 -20.60
CA ASP A 144 -7.06 -2.63 -19.49
C ASP A 144 -6.43 -3.32 -18.27
N HIS A 145 -5.94 -2.53 -17.31
CA HIS A 145 -5.24 -3.03 -16.12
C HIS A 145 -6.17 -3.31 -14.91
N TYR A 146 -7.47 -3.30 -15.11
CA TYR A 146 -8.42 -3.79 -14.10
C TYR A 146 -8.88 -5.23 -14.36
N HIS A 147 -8.45 -5.84 -15.46
CA HIS A 147 -8.50 -7.28 -15.69
C HIS A 147 -7.20 -7.96 -15.27
N MET A 148 -7.31 -9.14 -14.72
CA MET A 148 -6.13 -9.88 -14.27
C MET A 148 -5.45 -10.57 -15.45
N SER A 149 -4.19 -10.16 -15.70
CA SER A 149 -3.35 -10.74 -16.77
C SER A 149 -2.56 -11.96 -16.29
N SER A 150 -2.04 -12.74 -17.24
CA SER A 150 -1.07 -13.80 -16.92
C SER A 150 0.23 -13.24 -16.34
N VAL A 151 0.61 -12.02 -16.72
CA VAL A 151 1.76 -11.29 -16.18
C VAL A 151 1.53 -10.96 -14.70
N PHE A 152 0.35 -10.43 -14.35
CA PHE A 152 -0.03 -10.19 -12.97
C PHE A 152 -0.06 -11.51 -12.16
N ALA A 153 -0.61 -12.58 -12.71
CA ALA A 153 -0.65 -13.88 -12.02
C ALA A 153 0.75 -14.43 -11.73
N LYS A 154 1.73 -14.27 -12.65
CA LYS A 154 3.14 -14.61 -12.41
C LYS A 154 3.75 -13.74 -11.32
N ALA A 155 3.53 -12.43 -11.37
CA ALA A 155 4.01 -11.49 -10.37
C ALA A 155 3.46 -11.82 -8.97
N LEU A 156 2.17 -12.12 -8.88
CA LEU A 156 1.55 -12.56 -7.62
C LEU A 156 2.13 -13.90 -7.12
N LYS A 157 2.50 -14.79 -8.04
CA LYS A 157 3.16 -16.06 -7.67
C LYS A 157 4.60 -15.82 -7.19
N ALA A 158 5.34 -14.87 -7.76
CA ALA A 158 6.64 -14.45 -7.24
C ALA A 158 6.51 -13.90 -5.81
N LYS A 159 5.52 -13.04 -5.55
CA LYS A 159 5.18 -12.56 -4.20
C LYS A 159 4.83 -13.70 -3.24
N MET A 160 4.09 -14.69 -3.68
CA MET A 160 3.81 -15.90 -2.89
C MET A 160 5.11 -16.63 -2.50
N TYR A 161 6.06 -16.77 -3.41
CA TYR A 161 7.36 -17.39 -3.10
C TYR A 161 8.21 -16.56 -2.15
N MET A 162 8.16 -15.22 -2.23
CA MET A 162 8.78 -14.35 -1.21
C MET A 162 8.19 -14.63 0.19
N ALA A 163 6.87 -14.78 0.30
CA ALA A 163 6.21 -15.11 1.56
C ALA A 163 6.62 -16.50 2.12
N GLN A 164 7.03 -17.41 1.24
CA GLN A 164 7.55 -18.76 1.60
C GLN A 164 9.06 -18.76 1.89
N ASP A 165 9.75 -17.63 1.82
CA ASP A 165 11.21 -17.51 1.85
C ASP A 165 11.90 -18.34 0.73
N ASN A 166 11.19 -18.61 -0.39
CA ASN A 166 11.71 -19.32 -1.56
C ASN A 166 12.24 -18.33 -2.61
N TYR A 167 13.39 -17.75 -2.30
CA TYR A 167 13.96 -16.66 -3.09
C TYR A 167 14.35 -17.09 -4.51
N ALA A 168 14.73 -18.35 -4.73
CA ALA A 168 15.09 -18.84 -6.06
C ALA A 168 13.91 -18.81 -7.03
N GLU A 169 12.75 -19.29 -6.62
CA GLU A 169 11.55 -19.25 -7.47
C GLU A 169 10.95 -17.84 -7.55
N ALA A 170 11.07 -17.04 -6.47
CA ALA A 170 10.64 -15.65 -6.48
C ALA A 170 11.44 -14.84 -7.52
N ALA A 171 12.78 -14.93 -7.51
CA ALA A 171 13.65 -14.28 -8.47
C ALA A 171 13.33 -14.72 -9.91
N ARG A 172 13.29 -16.04 -10.14
CA ARG A 172 13.03 -16.60 -11.47
C ARG A 172 11.73 -16.06 -12.08
N LEU A 173 10.64 -16.09 -11.33
CA LEU A 173 9.34 -15.59 -11.84
C LEU A 173 9.30 -14.07 -11.99
N ALA A 174 9.88 -13.33 -11.04
CA ALA A 174 9.95 -11.88 -11.13
C ALA A 174 10.73 -11.43 -12.39
N GLU A 175 11.83 -12.10 -12.71
CA GLU A 175 12.60 -11.83 -13.92
C GLU A 175 11.88 -12.22 -15.20
N GLU A 176 11.14 -13.32 -15.19
CA GLU A 176 10.26 -13.66 -16.31
C GLU A 176 9.21 -12.54 -16.54
N VAL A 177 8.60 -12.03 -15.47
CA VAL A 177 7.67 -10.90 -15.56
C VAL A 177 8.35 -9.67 -16.14
N ILE A 178 9.52 -9.28 -15.64
CA ILE A 178 10.28 -8.12 -16.13
C ILE A 178 10.63 -8.29 -17.62
N SER A 179 11.06 -9.47 -18.03
CA SER A 179 11.43 -9.73 -19.43
C SER A 179 10.25 -9.73 -20.39
N GLU A 180 9.04 -10.06 -19.91
CA GLU A 180 7.82 -10.11 -20.70
C GLU A 180 7.02 -8.79 -20.65
N ALA A 181 7.33 -7.92 -19.68
CA ALA A 181 6.53 -6.74 -19.36
C ALA A 181 6.33 -5.81 -20.57
N GLU A 182 7.40 -5.46 -21.25
CA GLU A 182 7.34 -4.56 -22.41
C GLU A 182 6.47 -5.14 -23.54
N ALA A 183 6.65 -6.43 -23.84
CA ALA A 183 5.85 -7.11 -24.87
C ALA A 183 4.38 -7.23 -24.46
N ALA A 184 4.09 -7.22 -23.17
CA ALA A 184 2.74 -7.24 -22.60
C ALA A 184 2.14 -5.83 -22.39
N GLY A 185 2.84 -4.77 -22.82
CA GLY A 185 2.37 -3.40 -22.70
C GLY A 185 2.55 -2.76 -21.32
N TYR A 186 3.38 -3.35 -20.46
CA TYR A 186 3.76 -2.79 -19.17
C TYR A 186 5.13 -2.14 -19.22
N GLY A 187 5.37 -1.13 -18.40
CA GLY A 187 6.66 -0.46 -18.29
C GLY A 187 6.73 0.39 -17.03
N LEU A 188 7.94 0.74 -16.60
CA LEU A 188 8.11 1.72 -15.54
C LEU A 188 7.75 3.11 -16.05
N GLU A 189 7.00 3.89 -15.26
CA GLU A 189 6.78 5.31 -15.55
C GLU A 189 8.06 6.08 -15.23
N SER A 190 8.47 6.93 -16.16
CA SER A 190 9.63 7.83 -15.94
C SER A 190 9.30 8.98 -15.01
N ASP A 191 8.03 9.38 -14.97
CA ASP A 191 7.48 10.36 -14.04
C ASP A 191 6.64 9.63 -12.99
N TYR A 192 7.08 9.70 -11.75
CA TYR A 192 6.44 9.00 -10.65
C TYR A 192 4.99 9.44 -10.40
N ALA A 193 4.72 10.74 -10.52
CA ALA A 193 3.37 11.28 -10.31
C ALA A 193 2.35 10.69 -11.30
N LYS A 194 2.81 10.40 -12.52
CA LYS A 194 1.98 9.85 -13.58
C LYS A 194 1.33 8.50 -13.22
N ILE A 195 2.00 7.68 -12.40
CA ILE A 195 1.43 6.42 -11.89
C ILE A 195 0.07 6.66 -11.22
N PHE A 196 -0.01 7.71 -10.39
CA PHE A 196 -1.17 8.01 -9.57
C PHE A 196 -2.17 8.89 -10.32
N ASP A 197 -1.71 9.70 -11.26
CA ASP A 197 -2.56 10.49 -12.14
C ASP A 197 -3.33 9.61 -13.13
N GLU A 198 -2.70 8.62 -13.70
CA GLU A 198 -3.30 7.69 -14.65
C GLU A 198 -3.97 6.49 -13.97
N GLN A 199 -3.62 6.21 -12.70
CA GLN A 199 -4.20 5.15 -11.88
C GLN A 199 -4.12 3.77 -12.58
N PHE A 200 -5.27 3.10 -12.77
CA PHE A 200 -5.33 1.81 -13.48
C PHE A 200 -4.98 1.91 -14.97
N ASN A 201 -4.85 3.10 -15.55
CA ASN A 201 -4.38 3.29 -16.92
C ASN A 201 -2.85 3.43 -17.03
N SER A 202 -2.13 3.61 -15.92
CA SER A 202 -0.68 3.68 -15.95
C SER A 202 -0.08 2.38 -16.49
N GLN A 203 0.90 2.51 -17.39
CA GLN A 203 1.63 1.35 -17.92
C GLN A 203 2.39 0.55 -16.84
N GLU A 204 2.63 1.16 -15.69
CA GLU A 204 3.29 0.47 -14.57
C GLU A 204 2.32 -0.40 -13.77
N MET A 205 1.02 -0.18 -13.90
CA MET A 205 0.01 -0.88 -13.14
C MET A 205 -0.22 -2.30 -13.67
N LEU A 206 0.13 -3.32 -12.89
CA LEU A 206 -0.18 -4.71 -13.23
C LEU A 206 -1.62 -5.07 -12.88
N PHE A 207 -2.14 -4.53 -11.78
CA PHE A 207 -3.55 -4.68 -11.40
C PHE A 207 -4.00 -3.60 -10.42
N ALA A 208 -5.07 -2.91 -10.80
CA ALA A 208 -5.84 -2.03 -9.93
C ALA A 208 -7.33 -2.19 -10.26
N PRO A 209 -8.23 -2.40 -9.29
CA PRO A 209 -9.64 -2.62 -9.58
C PRO A 209 -10.28 -1.35 -10.10
N TYR A 210 -11.13 -1.50 -11.10
CA TYR A 210 -11.98 -0.43 -11.59
C TYR A 210 -13.25 -0.32 -10.74
N THR A 211 -13.66 0.90 -10.46
CA THR A 211 -15.00 1.19 -9.95
C THR A 211 -15.55 2.46 -10.60
N ALA A 212 -16.79 2.39 -11.04
CA ALA A 212 -17.52 3.54 -11.59
C ALA A 212 -18.22 4.37 -10.50
N ASN A 213 -18.26 3.86 -9.28
CA ASN A 213 -18.94 4.51 -8.15
C ASN A 213 -17.92 5.22 -7.25
N PRO A 214 -17.87 6.56 -7.24
CA PRO A 214 -16.93 7.30 -6.41
C PRO A 214 -16.98 6.93 -4.91
N SER A 215 -18.11 6.46 -4.40
CA SER A 215 -18.22 6.05 -3.00
C SER A 215 -17.52 4.71 -2.68
N GLU A 216 -17.12 3.97 -3.70
CA GLU A 216 -16.37 2.71 -3.57
C GLU A 216 -14.85 2.94 -3.74
N LEU A 217 -14.47 4.14 -4.17
CA LEU A 217 -13.10 4.59 -4.23
C LEU A 217 -12.55 4.86 -2.83
N MET A 218 -11.27 5.14 -2.75
CA MET A 218 -10.65 5.43 -1.47
C MET A 218 -11.29 6.67 -0.84
N ASP A 219 -11.75 6.50 0.40
CA ASP A 219 -12.49 7.52 1.15
C ASP A 219 -11.61 8.74 1.44
N SER A 220 -12.27 9.90 1.48
CA SER A 220 -11.73 11.24 1.69
C SER A 220 -10.89 11.47 2.96
N ASN A 221 -10.79 10.49 3.84
CA ASN A 221 -10.00 10.60 5.06
C ASN A 221 -8.47 10.49 4.85
N TRP A 222 -8.04 10.31 3.60
CA TRP A 222 -6.64 10.10 3.26
C TRP A 222 -5.76 11.32 3.40
N TYR A 223 -6.31 12.52 3.17
CA TYR A 223 -5.59 13.77 3.35
C TYR A 223 -5.08 13.97 4.80
N MET A 224 -5.54 13.13 5.71
CA MET A 224 -5.12 13.18 7.11
C MET A 224 -3.90 12.30 7.42
N PHE A 225 -3.36 11.58 6.44
CA PHE A 225 -2.17 10.77 6.64
C PHE A 225 -0.90 11.56 6.38
N SER A 226 0.01 11.52 7.31
CA SER A 226 1.38 11.94 7.13
C SER A 226 2.32 10.73 7.29
N PRO A 227 3.53 10.76 6.72
CA PRO A 227 4.48 9.68 6.88
C PRO A 227 4.77 9.40 8.35
N GLY A 228 4.81 8.14 8.75
CA GLY A 228 5.24 7.74 10.08
C GLY A 228 6.74 8.02 10.30
N SER A 229 7.15 7.96 11.57
CA SER A 229 8.52 8.27 11.97
C SER A 229 9.58 7.41 11.28
N LEU A 230 9.32 6.11 11.13
CA LEU A 230 10.22 5.20 10.40
C LEU A 230 10.44 5.66 8.96
N LEU A 231 9.36 5.94 8.25
CA LEU A 231 9.44 6.31 6.84
C LEU A 231 10.14 7.66 6.65
N LYS A 232 9.89 8.62 7.55
CA LYS A 232 10.62 9.90 7.55
C LYS A 232 12.11 9.70 7.71
N LYS A 233 12.55 8.91 8.68
CA LYS A 233 13.98 8.65 8.92
C LYS A 233 14.63 7.92 7.73
N VAL A 234 13.95 6.95 7.16
CA VAL A 234 14.43 6.25 5.96
C VAL A 234 14.53 7.18 4.76
N ALA A 235 13.56 8.06 4.56
CA ALA A 235 13.58 9.04 3.48
C ALA A 235 14.68 10.09 3.69
N ASP A 236 14.86 10.57 4.92
CA ASP A 236 15.92 11.53 5.26
C ASP A 236 17.33 10.94 5.02
N ASP A 237 17.53 9.64 5.28
CA ASP A 237 18.80 8.96 5.01
C ASP A 237 19.08 8.78 3.50
N LEU A 238 18.02 8.60 2.70
CA LEU A 238 18.14 8.44 1.25
C LEU A 238 18.30 9.76 0.50
N VAL A 239 17.90 10.88 1.08
CA VAL A 239 18.10 12.21 0.47
C VAL A 239 19.52 12.68 0.78
N PRO A 240 20.39 12.91 -0.22
CA PRO A 240 21.72 13.42 0.03
C PRO A 240 21.65 14.74 0.81
N ASP A 241 22.60 14.93 1.74
CA ASP A 241 22.86 16.22 2.37
C ASP A 241 23.31 17.22 1.28
N ASP A 242 22.39 17.75 0.53
CA ASP A 242 22.64 18.82 -0.39
C ASP A 242 22.89 20.10 0.42
N GLU A 243 23.92 20.86 0.05
CA GLU A 243 24.38 22.08 0.73
C GLU A 243 23.32 23.20 0.78
N THR A 244 22.10 22.95 0.33
CA THR A 244 20.97 23.86 0.39
C THR A 244 20.21 23.73 1.69
N GLY A 245 20.93 23.73 2.82
CA GLY A 245 20.37 23.66 4.17
C GLY A 245 19.14 24.53 4.42
N GLY A 246 18.02 24.00 4.06
CA GLY A 246 16.73 24.43 4.53
C GLY A 246 16.18 23.35 5.43
N ASP A 247 16.40 23.49 6.74
CA ASP A 247 15.65 22.71 7.72
C ASP A 247 14.17 22.72 7.33
N ILE A 248 13.63 21.57 6.96
CA ILE A 248 12.19 21.40 6.84
C ILE A 248 11.65 21.45 8.27
N VAL A 249 11.44 22.66 8.76
CA VAL A 249 10.75 22.89 10.03
C VAL A 249 9.28 22.53 9.79
N ILE A 250 8.90 21.31 10.09
CA ILE A 250 7.50 20.94 10.21
C ILE A 250 7.01 21.64 11.49
N PRO A 251 6.07 22.59 11.43
CA PRO A 251 5.54 23.20 12.63
C PRO A 251 4.88 22.14 13.50
N ASN A 252 5.38 21.98 14.71
CA ASN A 252 4.76 21.11 15.71
C ASN A 252 3.38 21.72 16.06
N PRO A 253 2.25 21.01 15.92
CA PRO A 253 0.92 21.58 16.17
C PRO A 253 0.67 22.07 17.62
N GLY A 254 1.67 21.93 18.50
CA GLY A 254 1.60 22.30 19.91
C GLY A 254 2.29 23.59 20.32
N ASP A 255 3.08 24.21 19.46
CA ASP A 255 3.73 25.48 19.80
C ASP A 255 2.90 26.65 19.22
N GLY A 256 2.03 27.20 20.06
CA GLY A 256 1.32 28.45 19.79
C GLY A 256 2.28 29.65 19.67
N GLY A 257 3.04 29.68 18.59
CA GLY A 257 3.86 30.81 18.22
C GLY A 257 3.09 31.74 17.29
N ASP A 258 2.90 32.98 17.71
CA ASP A 258 2.26 34.04 16.93
C ASP A 258 2.93 34.19 15.55
N VAL A 259 2.18 33.95 14.49
CA VAL A 259 2.61 34.23 13.12
C VAL A 259 2.63 35.76 12.97
N VAL A 260 3.81 36.36 12.99
CA VAL A 260 4.01 37.75 12.62
C VAL A 260 4.05 37.83 11.09
N VAL A 261 2.95 38.28 10.50
CA VAL A 261 2.92 38.67 9.08
C VAL A 261 3.59 40.03 8.92
N PRO A 262 4.63 40.17 8.08
CA PRO A 262 5.23 41.49 7.83
C PRO A 262 4.22 42.41 7.10
N ASP A 263 3.98 43.57 7.64
CA ASP A 263 3.17 44.64 7.02
C ASP A 263 3.94 45.20 5.82
N PRO A 264 3.35 45.25 4.61
CA PRO A 264 4.01 45.79 3.42
C PRO A 264 4.15 47.30 3.41
N ASP A 265 3.51 48.06 4.31
CA ASP A 265 3.60 49.52 4.34
C ASP A 265 3.96 50.01 5.75
N GLY A 266 5.24 50.19 5.99
CA GLY A 266 5.77 50.74 7.25
C GLY A 266 5.14 52.09 7.67
N SER A 267 4.12 52.04 8.54
CA SER A 267 3.75 53.18 9.35
C SER A 267 3.34 52.72 10.75
N SER A 268 4.19 52.99 11.71
CA SER A 268 3.94 52.86 13.14
C SER A 268 2.91 53.91 13.58
N ASP A 269 1.82 53.48 14.21
CA ASP A 269 1.33 54.18 15.39
C ASP A 269 0.41 53.32 16.28
N GLY A 270 0.54 53.57 17.54
CA GLY A 270 0.21 52.68 18.62
C GLY A 270 -1.24 52.69 19.10
N SER A 271 -1.42 51.78 19.99
CA SER A 271 -2.37 51.69 21.11
C SER A 271 -3.77 51.14 20.87
N ALA A 272 -4.05 50.18 21.71
CA ALA A 272 -5.28 49.92 22.45
C ALA A 272 -6.09 48.66 22.12
N SER A 273 -6.01 47.75 23.05
CA SER A 273 -7.09 46.98 23.69
C SER A 273 -8.40 46.72 22.93
N GLY A 274 -8.76 45.44 22.86
CA GLY A 274 -10.17 45.04 22.83
C GLY A 274 -10.53 44.10 21.73
N ASP A 275 -11.14 43.03 22.12
CA ASP A 275 -12.01 42.09 21.35
C ASP A 275 -12.12 42.43 19.86
N GLY A 276 -11.45 41.68 19.02
CA GLY A 276 -11.55 41.96 17.61
C GLY A 276 -11.32 40.74 16.76
N GLY A 277 -12.39 40.21 16.25
CA GLY A 277 -12.34 39.29 15.15
C GLY A 277 -11.64 39.91 13.95
N VAL A 278 -10.82 39.14 13.28
CA VAL A 278 -10.14 39.57 12.04
C VAL A 278 -11.18 39.67 10.93
N VAL A 279 -11.35 40.90 10.43
CA VAL A 279 -12.17 41.21 9.24
C VAL A 279 -11.22 41.26 8.05
N ILE A 280 -11.37 40.37 7.10
CA ILE A 280 -10.71 40.45 5.79
C ILE A 280 -11.68 41.13 4.81
N PRO A 281 -11.29 42.16 4.06
CA PRO A 281 -12.19 42.85 3.14
C PRO A 281 -12.44 42.09 1.84
N GLY A 282 -13.61 41.95 1.52
CA GLY A 282 -14.58 41.65 0.59
C GLY A 282 -14.33 41.38 -0.87
N GLY A 283 -14.94 40.34 -1.33
CA GLY A 283 -15.50 40.14 -2.67
C GLY A 283 -16.77 39.30 -2.54
N ASP A 284 -17.78 39.68 -3.29
CA ASP A 284 -19.17 39.27 -3.15
C ASP A 284 -19.36 37.73 -3.17
N GLY A 285 -20.03 37.19 -2.15
CA GLY A 285 -20.68 35.88 -2.22
C GLY A 285 -20.24 34.81 -1.21
N GLY A 286 -20.24 35.13 0.09
CA GLY A 286 -20.04 34.13 1.13
C GLY A 286 -21.34 33.46 1.59
N VAL A 287 -21.32 32.13 1.74
CA VAL A 287 -22.41 31.36 2.36
C VAL A 287 -22.23 31.35 3.87
N VAL A 288 -23.20 31.84 4.60
CA VAL A 288 -23.24 31.81 6.07
C VAL A 288 -24.03 30.54 6.48
N ILE A 289 -23.40 29.61 7.18
CA ILE A 289 -24.09 28.51 7.83
C ILE A 289 -24.41 28.94 9.27
N PRO A 290 -25.66 29.04 9.70
CA PRO A 290 -26.00 29.37 11.10
C PRO A 290 -25.94 28.10 11.98
N GLY A 291 -25.15 28.19 13.02
CA GLY A 291 -25.20 27.16 14.06
C GLY A 291 -24.00 27.14 15.00
N GLY A 292 -24.13 27.86 16.13
CA GLY A 292 -23.30 27.66 17.32
C GLY A 292 -21.92 28.31 17.27
N ASP A 293 -21.63 29.09 18.26
CA ASP A 293 -20.43 29.90 18.51
C ASP A 293 -19.14 29.37 17.88
N GLY A 294 -18.71 30.05 16.80
CA GLY A 294 -17.43 29.77 16.12
C GLY A 294 -17.56 29.35 14.65
N GLY A 295 -18.30 30.12 13.84
CA GLY A 295 -18.41 29.82 12.40
C GLY A 295 -17.13 30.16 11.65
N VAL A 296 -16.60 29.19 10.92
CA VAL A 296 -15.52 29.38 9.93
C VAL A 296 -16.15 29.89 8.64
N VAL A 297 -15.72 31.07 8.17
CA VAL A 297 -16.13 31.61 6.88
C VAL A 297 -15.11 31.17 5.83
N ILE A 298 -15.56 30.34 4.88
CA ILE A 298 -14.74 29.96 3.71
C ILE A 298 -15.02 30.99 2.59
N PRO A 299 -13.99 31.69 2.05
CA PRO A 299 -14.18 32.57 0.92
C PRO A 299 -14.56 31.79 -0.34
N GLY A 300 -15.62 32.22 -1.03
CA GLY A 300 -15.96 31.74 -2.36
C GLY A 300 -14.97 32.23 -3.40
N GLY A 301 -14.02 31.39 -3.80
CA GLY A 301 -13.20 31.58 -4.99
C GLY A 301 -13.76 30.72 -6.13
N ASP A 302 -13.43 31.07 -7.36
CA ASP A 302 -13.87 30.41 -8.61
C ASP A 302 -13.26 29.02 -8.85
N GLY A 303 -12.83 28.32 -7.82
CA GLY A 303 -12.28 26.96 -7.89
C GLY A 303 -10.83 26.86 -8.38
N SER A 304 -10.15 27.98 -8.64
CA SER A 304 -8.76 28.00 -9.10
C SER A 304 -7.72 28.35 -8.02
N ASP A 305 -8.15 28.77 -6.84
CA ASP A 305 -7.28 29.24 -5.76
C ASP A 305 -7.34 28.36 -4.49
N PHE A 306 -7.26 27.04 -4.63
CA PHE A 306 -6.73 26.27 -3.51
C PHE A 306 -5.20 26.38 -3.52
N PRO A 307 -4.56 26.58 -2.37
CA PRO A 307 -3.10 26.68 -2.31
C PRO A 307 -2.53 25.31 -2.70
N PHE A 308 -2.26 25.25 -3.99
CA PHE A 308 -1.69 24.12 -4.65
C PHE A 308 -0.23 24.04 -4.46
N PHE A 309 0.23 22.88 -4.59
CA PHE A 309 1.59 22.45 -4.82
C PHE A 309 2.51 23.60 -5.23
N PRO A 310 3.67 23.81 -4.57
CA PRO A 310 4.70 24.69 -5.12
C PRO A 310 4.95 24.21 -6.56
N GLY A 311 4.88 25.16 -7.48
CA GLY A 311 5.09 24.89 -8.90
C GLY A 311 6.42 24.19 -9.15
N ASP A 312 6.44 23.40 -10.21
CA ASP A 312 7.44 22.48 -10.70
C ASP A 312 8.87 23.02 -10.94
N GLU A 313 9.26 24.13 -10.38
CA GLU A 313 10.39 24.87 -10.94
C GLU A 313 11.62 24.77 -10.09
N ASP A 314 12.04 23.98 -9.31
CA ASP A 314 13.39 23.90 -8.71
C ASP A 314 13.60 22.80 -7.66
N VAL A 315 12.99 21.62 -7.86
CA VAL A 315 13.28 20.49 -6.97
C VAL A 315 14.23 19.55 -7.68
N ALA A 316 15.38 19.28 -7.10
CA ALA A 316 16.32 18.29 -7.62
C ALA A 316 15.62 16.93 -7.78
N SER A 317 16.08 16.09 -8.71
CA SER A 317 15.41 14.84 -9.08
C SER A 317 15.19 13.86 -7.92
N TYR A 318 16.06 13.88 -6.92
CA TYR A 318 15.90 13.14 -5.66
C TYR A 318 14.66 13.55 -4.87
N ASP A 319 14.40 14.82 -4.80
CA ASP A 319 13.29 15.38 -4.10
C ASP A 319 11.94 14.99 -4.71
N LYS A 320 11.89 14.73 -6.03
CA LYS A 320 10.63 14.47 -6.71
C LYS A 320 9.93 13.22 -6.25
N LEU A 321 10.63 12.11 -6.08
CA LEU A 321 10.00 10.85 -5.69
C LEU A 321 9.59 10.87 -4.23
N TYR A 322 10.53 11.14 -3.33
CA TYR A 322 10.27 10.99 -1.90
C TYR A 322 9.55 12.20 -1.32
N THR A 323 9.88 13.38 -1.80
CA THR A 323 9.20 14.60 -1.38
C THR A 323 7.77 14.65 -1.88
N TRP A 324 7.52 14.28 -3.15
CA TRP A 324 6.16 14.24 -3.67
C TRP A 324 5.29 13.21 -2.93
N ALA A 325 5.83 12.04 -2.61
CA ALA A 325 5.12 11.04 -1.83
C ALA A 325 4.77 11.51 -0.41
N TYR A 326 5.55 12.45 0.16
CA TYR A 326 5.45 12.88 1.55
C TYR A 326 5.16 14.36 1.77
N LYS A 327 5.27 15.22 0.75
CA LYS A 327 4.81 16.60 0.81
C LYS A 327 3.28 16.63 0.76
N GLY A 328 2.67 16.40 1.90
CA GLY A 328 1.39 16.95 2.17
C GLY A 328 1.55 17.82 3.40
N ASP A 329 1.03 19.04 3.39
CA ASP A 329 0.64 19.66 4.63
C ASP A 329 -0.44 18.78 5.29
N ALA A 330 -0.78 19.04 6.53
CA ALA A 330 -1.78 18.26 7.25
C ALA A 330 -3.16 18.23 6.56
N MET A 331 -3.36 18.99 5.51
CA MET A 331 -4.58 19.09 4.72
C MET A 331 -4.54 18.31 3.40
N ASN A 332 -3.36 18.02 2.85
CA ASN A 332 -3.22 17.48 1.49
C ASN A 332 -2.76 16.02 1.45
N GLY A 333 -2.53 15.41 2.58
CA GLY A 333 -2.20 13.97 2.68
C GLY A 333 -0.92 13.60 1.95
N ILE A 334 -0.83 12.32 1.63
CA ILE A 334 0.25 11.77 0.83
C ILE A 334 -0.09 12.04 -0.64
N GLY A 335 0.86 12.56 -1.41
CA GLY A 335 0.67 12.92 -2.83
C GLY A 335 0.08 11.81 -3.71
N LYS A 336 0.25 10.54 -3.33
CA LYS A 336 -0.31 9.38 -4.02
C LYS A 336 -1.84 9.34 -4.07
N TYR A 337 -2.54 10.01 -3.14
CA TYR A 337 -3.98 9.87 -2.93
C TYR A 337 -4.63 11.24 -2.73
N ASN A 338 -4.45 12.11 -3.69
CA ASN A 338 -4.96 13.48 -3.64
C ASN A 338 -5.92 13.85 -4.77
N LYS A 339 -6.39 12.86 -5.53
CA LYS A 339 -7.26 13.11 -6.67
C LYS A 339 -8.68 13.40 -6.23
N LEU A 340 -9.15 14.60 -6.55
CA LEU A 340 -10.51 15.06 -6.26
C LEU A 340 -11.36 15.03 -7.53
N THR A 341 -12.61 14.60 -7.40
CA THR A 341 -13.64 14.85 -8.43
C THR A 341 -14.10 16.30 -8.39
N PRO A 342 -14.76 16.80 -9.45
CA PRO A 342 -15.37 18.14 -9.43
C PRO A 342 -16.36 18.34 -8.27
N GLU A 343 -16.94 17.28 -7.75
CA GLU A 343 -17.84 17.28 -6.59
C GLU A 343 -17.12 17.19 -5.24
N MET A 344 -15.78 17.34 -5.24
CA MET A 344 -14.92 17.28 -4.04
C MET A 344 -14.89 15.89 -3.35
N PHE A 345 -15.17 14.82 -4.10
CA PHE A 345 -14.95 13.45 -3.62
C PHE A 345 -13.61 12.92 -4.09
N TYR A 346 -12.89 12.22 -3.21
CA TYR A 346 -11.65 11.57 -3.58
C TYR A 346 -11.94 10.40 -4.53
N ALA A 347 -11.13 10.31 -5.58
CA ALA A 347 -11.33 9.38 -6.68
C ALA A 347 -10.08 8.49 -6.92
N ASP A 348 -9.39 8.15 -5.85
CA ASP A 348 -8.15 7.37 -5.94
C ASP A 348 -8.41 5.87 -6.04
N SER A 349 -7.66 5.18 -6.91
CA SER A 349 -7.72 3.74 -7.07
C SER A 349 -6.96 3.00 -5.95
N TYR A 350 -7.28 1.73 -5.76
CA TYR A 350 -6.47 0.83 -4.94
C TYR A 350 -5.38 0.21 -5.81
N TYR A 351 -4.13 0.39 -5.41
CA TYR A 351 -2.99 -0.20 -6.10
C TYR A 351 -2.67 -1.57 -5.49
N PHE A 352 -2.91 -2.64 -6.23
CA PHE A 352 -2.63 -3.99 -5.75
C PHE A 352 -1.23 -4.46 -6.11
N MET A 353 -0.74 -4.09 -7.28
CA MET A 353 0.60 -4.42 -7.70
C MET A 353 1.04 -3.56 -8.88
N ARG A 354 2.25 -3.02 -8.81
CA ARG A 354 2.94 -2.28 -9.87
C ARG A 354 4.18 -3.05 -10.32
N LEU A 355 4.64 -2.77 -11.54
CA LEU A 355 5.85 -3.38 -12.09
C LEU A 355 7.09 -3.08 -11.23
N ALA A 356 7.18 -1.88 -10.64
CA ALA A 356 8.25 -1.55 -9.69
C ALA A 356 8.35 -2.54 -8.52
N GLU A 357 7.22 -3.01 -7.99
CA GLU A 357 7.25 -4.03 -6.94
C GLU A 357 7.92 -5.32 -7.39
N VAL A 358 7.76 -5.69 -8.67
CA VAL A 358 8.39 -6.89 -9.23
C VAL A 358 9.91 -6.73 -9.30
N TYR A 359 10.38 -5.53 -9.64
CA TYR A 359 11.82 -5.22 -9.58
C TYR A 359 12.37 -5.33 -8.17
N TYR A 360 11.67 -4.81 -7.16
CA TYR A 360 12.09 -4.94 -5.76
C TYR A 360 12.06 -6.40 -5.29
N ILE A 361 11.06 -7.20 -5.69
CA ILE A 361 11.01 -8.64 -5.41
C ILE A 361 12.24 -9.34 -6.02
N ALA A 362 12.55 -9.07 -7.28
CA ALA A 362 13.71 -9.65 -7.97
C ALA A 362 15.02 -9.23 -7.29
N ALA A 363 15.19 -7.93 -7.02
CA ALA A 363 16.40 -7.40 -6.39
C ALA A 363 16.64 -8.02 -5.01
N GLU A 364 15.62 -8.06 -4.14
CA GLU A 364 15.73 -8.67 -2.82
C GLU A 364 16.03 -10.17 -2.94
N ALA A 365 15.29 -10.89 -3.78
CA ALA A 365 15.44 -12.32 -3.93
C ALA A 365 16.84 -12.70 -4.47
N GLU A 366 17.39 -11.93 -5.40
CA GLU A 366 18.75 -12.12 -5.91
C GLU A 366 19.82 -11.77 -4.86
N ALA A 367 19.63 -10.67 -4.11
CA ALA A 367 20.56 -10.29 -3.05
C ALA A 367 20.61 -11.37 -1.95
N ARG A 368 19.47 -11.95 -1.56
CA ARG A 368 19.39 -13.04 -0.57
C ARG A 368 20.05 -14.34 -1.05
N GLN A 369 20.25 -14.51 -2.35
CA GLN A 369 20.99 -15.61 -2.95
C GLN A 369 22.46 -15.29 -3.20
N GLY A 370 22.94 -14.09 -2.79
CA GLY A 370 24.33 -13.63 -3.02
C GLY A 370 24.60 -13.17 -4.45
N GLN A 371 23.57 -12.96 -5.28
CA GLN A 371 23.69 -12.48 -6.66
C GLN A 371 23.69 -10.93 -6.67
N TYR A 372 24.61 -10.34 -5.93
CA TYR A 372 24.61 -8.90 -5.64
C TYR A 372 24.72 -8.01 -6.89
N ALA A 373 25.51 -8.40 -7.88
CA ALA A 373 25.64 -7.61 -9.12
C ALA A 373 24.28 -7.50 -9.85
N LYS A 374 23.53 -8.60 -9.91
CA LYS A 374 22.22 -8.64 -10.54
C LYS A 374 21.20 -7.86 -9.74
N ALA A 375 21.23 -8.00 -8.41
CA ALA A 375 20.37 -7.25 -7.51
C ALA A 375 20.58 -5.73 -7.67
N ARG A 376 21.84 -5.26 -7.82
CA ARG A 376 22.14 -3.84 -8.08
C ARG A 376 21.57 -3.37 -9.41
N THR A 377 21.72 -4.13 -10.48
CA THR A 377 21.13 -3.76 -11.78
C THR A 377 19.62 -3.60 -11.68
N LEU A 378 18.93 -4.52 -11.01
CA LEU A 378 17.48 -4.46 -10.82
C LEU A 378 17.07 -3.25 -9.96
N LEU A 379 17.81 -2.98 -8.87
CA LEU A 379 17.56 -1.82 -8.02
C LEU A 379 17.79 -0.53 -8.80
N ALA A 380 18.94 -0.38 -9.49
CA ALA A 380 19.26 0.81 -10.26
C ALA A 380 18.17 1.15 -11.27
N THR A 381 17.64 0.13 -11.98
CA THR A 381 16.59 0.33 -12.97
C THR A 381 15.33 0.97 -12.37
N VAL A 382 14.91 0.55 -11.17
CA VAL A 382 13.67 1.07 -10.60
C VAL A 382 13.84 2.42 -9.92
N ILE A 383 15.04 2.73 -9.37
CA ILE A 383 15.28 3.99 -8.66
C ILE A 383 15.91 5.09 -9.51
N GLU A 384 16.22 4.83 -10.79
CA GLU A 384 16.71 5.84 -11.72
C GLU A 384 15.78 7.07 -11.78
N ARG A 385 14.48 6.85 -11.78
CA ARG A 385 13.48 7.93 -11.77
C ARG A 385 13.49 8.79 -10.50
N ALA A 386 14.10 8.28 -9.42
CA ALA A 386 14.32 9.04 -8.18
C ALA A 386 15.66 9.80 -8.21
N GLY A 387 16.37 9.79 -9.33
CA GLY A 387 17.61 10.53 -9.52
C GLY A 387 18.88 9.76 -9.19
N TYR A 388 18.78 8.49 -8.79
CA TYR A 388 19.96 7.66 -8.52
C TYR A 388 20.60 7.18 -9.82
N THR A 389 21.92 7.17 -9.84
CA THR A 389 22.69 6.63 -10.97
C THR A 389 23.09 5.17 -10.71
N GLU A 390 23.47 4.48 -11.76
CA GLU A 390 24.06 3.14 -11.65
C GLU A 390 25.33 3.15 -10.77
N ASP A 391 26.11 4.22 -10.81
CA ASP A 391 27.32 4.37 -9.99
C ASP A 391 26.97 4.48 -8.49
N ASP A 392 25.88 5.18 -8.12
CA ASP A 392 25.42 5.28 -6.75
C ASP A 392 25.06 3.88 -6.22
N VAL A 393 24.32 3.11 -7.00
CA VAL A 393 23.93 1.75 -6.62
C VAL A 393 25.13 0.80 -6.56
N ASN A 394 26.09 0.95 -7.48
CA ASN A 394 27.30 0.14 -7.49
C ASN A 394 28.24 0.46 -6.31
N ALA A 395 28.13 1.63 -5.71
CA ALA A 395 28.86 2.01 -4.51
C ALA A 395 28.34 1.35 -3.22
N ILE A 396 27.09 0.83 -3.21
CA ILE A 396 26.51 0.14 -2.05
C ILE A 396 27.30 -1.16 -1.80
N ALA A 397 27.76 -1.37 -0.58
CA ALA A 397 28.45 -2.60 -0.20
C ALA A 397 27.49 -3.82 -0.26
N ASP A 398 28.04 -5.03 -0.50
CA ASP A 398 27.22 -6.24 -0.54
C ASP A 398 26.47 -6.51 0.78
N SER A 399 27.09 -6.15 1.92
CA SER A 399 26.46 -6.26 3.24
C SER A 399 25.26 -5.35 3.44
N ASP A 400 25.22 -4.23 2.76
CA ASP A 400 24.26 -3.15 2.96
C ASP A 400 23.11 -3.21 1.96
N LEU A 401 23.32 -3.92 0.86
CA LEU A 401 22.41 -3.93 -0.30
C LEU A 401 20.96 -4.34 0.06
N LEU A 402 20.77 -5.30 0.95
CA LEU A 402 19.43 -5.70 1.39
C LEU A 402 18.73 -4.54 2.12
N GLY A 403 19.44 -3.86 3.02
CA GLY A 403 18.88 -2.73 3.75
C GLY A 403 18.49 -1.59 2.82
N GLU A 404 19.33 -1.28 1.83
CA GLU A 404 19.06 -0.24 0.84
C GLU A 404 17.89 -0.60 -0.07
N ILE A 405 17.80 -1.85 -0.55
CA ILE A 405 16.62 -2.33 -1.30
C ILE A 405 15.34 -2.10 -0.50
N LEU A 406 15.35 -2.39 0.81
CA LEU A 406 14.16 -2.20 1.64
C LEU A 406 13.84 -0.71 1.83
N LYS A 407 14.83 0.16 2.07
CA LYS A 407 14.63 1.61 2.21
C LYS A 407 13.95 2.19 0.98
N HIS A 408 14.50 1.93 -0.20
CA HIS A 408 13.91 2.38 -1.45
C HIS A 408 12.52 1.83 -1.68
N LYS A 409 12.29 0.54 -1.38
CA LYS A 409 10.97 -0.07 -1.51
C LYS A 409 9.96 0.56 -0.57
N LEU A 410 10.31 0.83 0.68
CA LEU A 410 9.42 1.50 1.64
C LEU A 410 9.03 2.89 1.16
N CYS A 411 9.98 3.66 0.62
CA CYS A 411 9.70 4.98 0.08
C CYS A 411 8.83 4.93 -1.17
N ASP A 412 9.13 4.03 -2.11
CA ASP A 412 8.39 3.92 -3.38
C ASP A 412 6.98 3.33 -3.18
N MET A 413 6.86 2.27 -2.36
CA MET A 413 5.64 1.44 -2.30
C MET A 413 4.76 1.71 -1.09
N SER A 414 5.09 2.69 -0.24
CA SER A 414 4.31 2.97 0.96
C SER A 414 2.84 3.22 0.67
N ASN A 415 1.98 2.70 1.54
CA ASN A 415 0.52 2.87 1.53
C ASN A 415 -0.22 2.24 0.34
N GLU A 416 0.42 1.42 -0.49
CA GLU A 416 -0.25 0.87 -1.66
C GLU A 416 -0.93 -0.48 -1.38
N ASN A 417 -0.17 -1.49 -0.96
CA ASN A 417 -0.64 -2.87 -0.94
C ASN A 417 -0.39 -3.65 0.36
N LEU A 418 -0.01 -2.97 1.44
CA LEU A 418 0.29 -3.56 2.76
C LEU A 418 1.61 -4.35 2.83
N GLU A 419 2.43 -4.33 1.81
CA GLU A 419 3.65 -5.14 1.79
C GLU A 419 4.69 -4.66 2.80
N GLU A 420 4.66 -3.39 3.19
CA GLU A 420 5.60 -2.80 4.15
C GLU A 420 5.70 -3.62 5.43
N TRP A 421 4.55 -4.02 5.99
CA TRP A 421 4.52 -4.84 7.19
C TRP A 421 5.14 -6.21 6.96
N PHE A 422 4.79 -6.87 5.87
CA PHE A 422 5.28 -8.21 5.57
C PHE A 422 6.75 -8.21 5.20
N ASP A 423 7.24 -7.17 4.55
CA ASP A 423 8.65 -6.96 4.26
C ASP A 423 9.44 -6.75 5.57
N LEU A 424 9.01 -5.85 6.42
CA LEU A 424 9.64 -5.64 7.73
C LEU A 424 9.66 -6.93 8.57
N CYS A 425 8.57 -7.69 8.62
CA CYS A 425 8.52 -8.99 9.27
C CYS A 425 9.51 -9.99 8.68
N ARG A 426 9.68 -10.02 7.35
CA ARG A 426 10.66 -10.89 6.67
C ARG A 426 12.08 -10.48 7.00
N TYR A 427 12.39 -9.19 6.94
CA TYR A 427 13.70 -8.65 7.28
C TYR A 427 14.04 -8.88 8.75
N ASN A 428 13.09 -8.73 9.66
CA ASN A 428 13.31 -9.07 11.06
C ASN A 428 13.61 -10.56 11.28
N ARG A 429 12.99 -11.46 10.51
CA ARG A 429 13.24 -12.91 10.61
C ARG A 429 14.51 -13.38 9.91
N LYS A 430 14.94 -12.70 8.84
CA LYS A 430 15.96 -13.18 7.91
C LYS A 430 17.22 -12.30 7.85
N GLY A 431 17.23 -11.18 8.53
CA GLY A 431 18.28 -10.17 8.41
C GLY A 431 18.06 -9.23 7.22
N GLY A 432 18.83 -8.16 7.19
CA GLY A 432 18.78 -7.14 6.14
C GLY A 432 18.66 -5.72 6.69
N PHE A 433 18.79 -5.51 8.01
CA PHE A 433 18.85 -4.19 8.63
C PHE A 433 20.30 -3.76 8.96
N GLU A 434 21.29 -4.40 8.34
CA GLU A 434 22.71 -4.19 8.67
C GLU A 434 23.14 -2.77 8.33
N SER A 435 22.71 -2.19 7.21
CA SER A 435 23.01 -0.81 6.81
C SER A 435 22.23 0.26 7.57
N TRP A 436 21.17 -0.13 8.24
CA TRP A 436 20.28 0.81 8.92
C TRP A 436 20.98 1.44 10.13
N THR A 437 20.80 2.75 10.31
CA THR A 437 21.30 3.50 11.45
C THR A 437 20.62 3.07 12.75
N GLU A 438 21.18 3.42 13.88
CA GLU A 438 20.55 3.14 15.20
C GLU A 438 19.24 3.94 15.35
N ASP A 439 19.15 5.11 14.75
CA ASP A 439 17.95 5.94 14.77
C ASP A 439 16.81 5.35 13.93
N GLU A 440 17.11 4.78 12.76
CA GLU A 440 16.14 4.04 11.96
C GLU A 440 15.69 2.76 12.67
N LYS A 441 16.63 2.01 13.24
CA LYS A 441 16.32 0.80 14.01
C LYS A 441 15.47 1.08 15.25
N ALA A 442 15.60 2.26 15.86
CA ALA A 442 14.79 2.66 17.00
C ALA A 442 13.30 2.88 16.63
N GLU A 443 13.03 3.17 15.38
CA GLU A 443 11.64 3.34 14.85
C GLU A 443 11.02 2.03 14.35
N LEU A 444 11.78 0.92 14.34
CA LEU A 444 11.23 -0.38 13.93
C LEU A 444 10.13 -0.82 14.88
N PRO A 445 9.10 -1.51 14.37
CA PRO A 445 8.09 -2.16 15.20
C PRO A 445 8.72 -3.13 16.21
N SER A 446 8.03 -3.41 17.29
CA SER A 446 8.53 -4.35 18.30
C SER A 446 8.53 -5.80 17.81
N PHE A 447 7.86 -6.07 16.70
CA PHE A 447 7.66 -7.41 16.11
C PHE A 447 7.12 -8.45 17.11
N ARG A 448 6.37 -7.96 18.07
CA ARG A 448 5.76 -8.82 19.09
C ARG A 448 4.75 -9.80 18.49
N ARG A 449 4.11 -9.39 17.41
CA ARG A 449 3.08 -10.17 16.71
C ARG A 449 3.18 -9.94 15.20
N TYR A 450 3.39 -11.01 14.46
CA TYR A 450 3.42 -10.95 13.00
C TYR A 450 2.05 -11.07 12.34
N LEU A 451 1.08 -11.63 13.06
CA LEU A 451 -0.25 -11.95 12.56
C LEU A 451 -1.33 -11.12 13.22
N LEU A 452 -2.46 -10.99 12.52
CA LEU A 452 -3.69 -10.50 13.08
C LEU A 452 -4.42 -11.63 13.84
N PRO A 453 -5.23 -11.31 14.85
CA PRO A 453 -6.05 -12.31 15.52
C PRO A 453 -7.19 -12.81 14.61
N ILE A 454 -7.57 -14.07 14.73
CA ILE A 454 -8.84 -14.53 14.17
C ILE A 454 -9.96 -13.80 14.90
N PRO A 455 -10.89 -13.13 14.19
CA PRO A 455 -11.92 -12.33 14.82
C PRO A 455 -12.83 -13.14 15.77
N LYS A 456 -13.14 -12.55 16.91
CA LYS A 456 -13.99 -13.19 17.94
C LYS A 456 -15.36 -13.58 17.40
N ALA A 457 -15.97 -12.76 16.56
CA ALA A 457 -17.26 -13.06 15.94
C ALA A 457 -17.17 -14.28 15.03
N SER A 458 -16.12 -14.39 14.22
CA SER A 458 -15.86 -15.54 13.35
C SER A 458 -15.62 -16.82 14.14
N MET A 459 -14.90 -16.75 15.27
CA MET A 459 -14.72 -17.89 16.17
C MET A 459 -16.02 -18.30 16.85
N GLY A 460 -16.87 -17.34 17.22
CA GLY A 460 -18.19 -17.60 17.76
C GLY A 460 -19.15 -18.28 16.77
N ALA A 461 -19.03 -17.93 15.49
CA ALA A 461 -19.82 -18.53 14.40
C ALA A 461 -19.31 -19.91 13.97
N ASN A 462 -18.03 -20.21 14.17
CA ASN A 462 -17.39 -21.46 13.77
C ASN A 462 -16.59 -22.06 14.93
N SER A 463 -17.19 -22.97 15.67
CA SER A 463 -16.57 -23.64 16.81
C SER A 463 -15.37 -24.54 16.49
N LEU A 464 -15.07 -24.74 15.21
CA LEU A 464 -13.90 -25.49 14.76
C LEU A 464 -12.66 -24.61 14.50
N LEU A 465 -12.83 -23.28 14.55
CA LEU A 465 -11.73 -22.36 14.42
C LEU A 465 -10.84 -22.38 15.68
N VAL A 466 -9.54 -22.28 15.44
CA VAL A 466 -8.52 -22.16 16.48
C VAL A 466 -7.80 -20.83 16.28
N GLN A 467 -7.61 -20.08 17.37
CA GLN A 467 -6.92 -18.79 17.40
C GLN A 467 -5.43 -18.98 17.08
N ASN A 468 -4.80 -17.92 16.57
CA ASN A 468 -3.36 -17.86 16.44
C ASN A 468 -2.68 -17.97 17.81
N PRO A 469 -1.55 -18.70 17.92
CA PRO A 469 -0.89 -18.93 19.22
C PRO A 469 -0.58 -17.67 20.00
N GLU A 470 -0.27 -16.57 19.30
CA GLU A 470 0.05 -15.26 19.89
C GLU A 470 -1.14 -14.61 20.62
N TYR A 471 -2.37 -15.10 20.38
CA TYR A 471 -3.63 -14.54 20.88
C TYR A 471 -4.45 -15.50 21.76
N VAL A 472 -3.93 -16.68 22.08
CA VAL A 472 -4.69 -17.74 22.80
C VAL A 472 -5.14 -17.30 24.22
N ASN A 473 -4.48 -16.32 24.81
CA ASN A 473 -4.77 -15.84 26.17
C ASN A 473 -5.45 -14.46 26.21
N GLN A 474 -6.09 -14.06 25.12
CA GLN A 474 -6.86 -12.79 25.05
C GLN A 474 -8.37 -12.99 25.07
#